data_f49fa1dc9c07a87a5e2c2660ad401fe9
#
_entry.id   f49fa1dc9c07a87a5e2c2660ad401fe9
#
_cell.length_a   1.000
_cell.length_b   1.000
_cell.length_c   1.000
_cell.angle_alpha   90.00
_cell.angle_beta   90.00
_cell.angle_gamma   90.00
#
_symmetry.space_group_name_H-M   'P 1'
#
loop_
_entity.id
_entity.type
_entity.pdbx_description
1 polymer ?
#
loop_
_entity_poly.entity_id
_entity_poly.type
_entity_poly.pdbx_seq_one_letter_code
_entity_poly.pdbx_strand_id
1 'polypeptide(L)' 'MKGIVNWYSDKEKQGLIEGRNGENIMVYEKDIPFLTLLHAGDSVEYIIEKTTNGFKAIKIKEITE' A
#
# COMPACT_ATOMS: atom_id res chain seq x y z
N MET A 1 -7.97 1.91 -6.95
CA MET A 1 -7.39 3.24 -6.67
C MET A 1 -5.89 3.19 -6.87
N LYS A 2 -5.28 4.33 -7.10
CA LYS A 2 -3.85 4.39 -7.37
C LYS A 2 -3.15 5.31 -6.38
N GLY A 3 -1.90 4.98 -6.06
CA GLY A 3 -1.10 5.80 -5.17
C GLY A 3 0.37 5.45 -5.29
N ILE A 4 1.16 6.09 -4.45
CA ILE A 4 2.61 5.92 -4.41
C ILE A 4 3.00 5.38 -3.04
N VAL A 5 3.85 4.38 -3.01
CA VAL A 5 4.37 3.86 -1.74
C VAL A 5 5.29 4.91 -1.14
N ASN A 6 4.95 5.38 0.05
CA ASN A 6 5.73 6.37 0.76
C ASN A 6 6.93 5.72 1.46
N TRP A 7 6.66 4.61 2.13
CA TRP A 7 7.69 3.78 2.74
C TRP A 7 7.12 2.37 3.00
N TYR A 8 8.00 1.42 3.15
CA TYR A 8 7.63 0.07 3.54
C TYR A 8 8.76 -0.51 4.40
N SER A 9 8.40 -1.13 5.52
CA SER A 9 9.35 -1.74 6.43
C SER A 9 9.16 -3.25 6.50
N ASP A 10 10.15 -3.99 6.03
CA ASP A 10 10.13 -5.46 6.14
C ASP A 10 10.19 -5.91 7.59
N LYS A 11 10.83 -5.12 8.41
CA LYS A 11 10.95 -5.43 9.83
C LYS A 11 9.61 -5.32 10.55
N GLU A 12 8.84 -4.29 10.23
CA GLU A 12 7.55 -4.06 10.84
C GLU A 12 6.41 -4.71 10.06
N LYS A 13 6.70 -5.18 8.85
CA LYS A 13 5.75 -5.84 7.96
C LYS A 13 4.55 -4.97 7.64
N GLN A 14 4.83 -3.69 7.44
CA GLN A 14 3.81 -2.71 7.09
C GLN A 14 4.44 -1.53 6.38
N GLY A 15 3.59 -0.74 5.74
CA GLY A 15 4.03 0.44 5.04
C GLY A 15 2.93 1.46 4.90
N LEU A 16 3.21 2.52 4.16
CA LEU A 16 2.28 3.62 3.94
C LEU A 16 2.21 3.95 2.45
N ILE A 17 0.99 4.06 1.97
CA ILE A 17 0.71 4.48 0.60
C ILE A 17 0.08 5.86 0.65
N GLU A 18 0.57 6.77 -0.18
CA GLU A 18 -0.05 8.08 -0.35
C GLU A 18 -0.93 8.03 -1.59
N GLY A 19 -2.23 8.21 -1.40
CA GLY A 19 -3.19 8.25 -2.49
C GLY A 19 -3.11 9.54 -3.27
N ARG A 20 -3.77 9.59 -4.41
CA ARG A 20 -3.73 10.76 -5.31
C ARG A 20 -4.23 12.05 -4.66
N ASN A 21 -5.18 11.92 -3.76
CA ASN A 21 -5.75 13.08 -3.07
C ASN A 21 -5.02 13.41 -1.77
N GLY A 22 -3.83 12.84 -1.57
CA GLY A 22 -3.04 13.10 -0.39
C GLY A 22 -3.40 12.26 0.82
N GLU A 23 -4.31 11.30 0.68
CA GLU A 23 -4.66 10.42 1.78
C GLU A 23 -3.53 9.45 2.10
N ASN A 24 -3.30 9.23 3.38
CA ASN A 24 -2.33 8.24 3.84
C ASN A 24 -3.06 6.95 4.19
N ILE A 25 -2.67 5.85 3.55
CA ILE A 25 -3.34 4.58 3.70
C ILE A 25 -2.31 3.54 4.10
N MET A 26 -2.58 2.81 5.19
CA MET A 26 -1.68 1.77 5.66
C MET A 26 -1.78 0.54 4.77
N VAL A 27 -0.66 -0.14 4.59
CA VAL A 27 -0.62 -1.42 3.89
C VAL A 27 0.12 -2.41 4.78
N TYR A 28 -0.40 -3.63 4.87
CA TYR A 28 0.16 -4.68 5.73
C TYR A 28 0.63 -5.86 4.87
N GLU A 29 1.71 -6.50 5.30
CA GLU A 29 2.30 -7.62 4.56
C GLU A 29 1.28 -8.69 4.19
N LYS A 30 0.37 -9.00 5.10
CA LYS A 30 -0.64 -10.04 4.85
C LYS A 30 -1.58 -9.72 3.68
N ASP A 31 -1.67 -8.45 3.33
CA ASP A 31 -2.53 -8.00 2.24
C ASP A 31 -1.77 -7.76 0.94
N ILE A 32 -0.46 -8.01 0.96
CA ILE A 32 0.39 -7.86 -0.22
C ILE A 32 0.52 -9.24 -0.89
N PRO A 33 0.29 -9.34 -2.21
CA PRO A 33 0.41 -10.61 -2.91
C PRO A 33 1.80 -11.23 -2.75
N PHE A 34 1.85 -12.55 -2.71
CA PHE A 34 3.09 -13.30 -2.60
C PHE A 34 4.07 -12.89 -3.72
N LEU A 35 5.33 -12.72 -3.38
CA LEU A 35 6.41 -12.30 -4.28
C LEU A 35 6.33 -10.84 -4.74
N THR A 36 5.45 -10.06 -4.14
CA THR A 36 5.40 -8.63 -4.44
C THR A 36 6.23 -7.88 -3.39
N LEU A 37 7.22 -7.11 -3.85
CA LEU A 37 8.05 -6.29 -2.99
C LEU A 37 7.72 -4.83 -3.23
N LEU A 38 7.43 -4.10 -2.16
CA LEU A 38 7.12 -2.68 -2.25
C LEU A 38 8.32 -1.85 -1.82
N HIS A 39 8.61 -0.82 -2.60
CA HIS A 39 9.68 0.12 -2.29
C HIS A 39 9.15 1.54 -2.35
N ALA A 40 9.75 2.43 -1.57
CA ALA A 40 9.38 3.83 -1.60
C ALA A 40 9.45 4.38 -3.03
N GLY A 41 8.40 5.05 -3.45
CA GLY A 41 8.32 5.61 -4.80
C GLY A 41 7.60 4.73 -5.82
N ASP A 42 7.31 3.48 -5.47
CA ASP A 42 6.59 2.59 -6.38
C ASP A 42 5.14 3.03 -6.56
N SER A 43 4.67 2.97 -7.81
CA SER A 43 3.27 3.22 -8.11
C SER A 43 2.49 1.93 -7.92
N VAL A 44 1.38 2.01 -7.24
CA VAL A 44 0.55 0.84 -6.97
C VAL A 44 -0.93 1.12 -7.21
N GLU A 45 -1.66 0.06 -7.50
CA GLU A 45 -3.10 0.08 -7.56
C GLU A 45 -3.61 -0.77 -6.41
N TYR A 46 -4.68 -0.34 -5.75
CA TYR A 46 -5.18 -1.01 -4.56
C TYR A 46 -6.67 -0.73 -4.36
N ILE A 47 -7.26 -1.47 -3.42
CA ILE A 47 -8.64 -1.25 -2.97
C ILE A 47 -8.55 -0.83 -1.51
N ILE A 48 -9.37 0.15 -1.14
CA ILE A 48 -9.43 0.60 0.26
C ILE A 48 -10.45 -0.23 1.02
N GLU A 49 -10.05 -0.73 2.19
CA GLU A 49 -10.95 -1.40 3.11
C GLU A 49 -10.99 -0.64 4.42
N LYS A 50 -12.20 -0.38 4.91
CA LYS A 50 -12.36 0.32 6.18
C LYS A 50 -12.04 -0.62 7.34
N THR A 51 -11.26 -0.12 8.29
CA THR A 51 -10.89 -0.88 9.49
C THR A 51 -11.34 -0.11 10.73
N THR A 52 -11.19 -0.74 11.89
CA THR A 52 -11.51 -0.12 13.16
C THR A 52 -10.73 1.19 13.38
N ASN A 53 -9.50 1.22 12.91
CA ASN A 53 -8.59 2.36 13.12
C ASN A 53 -8.48 3.29 11.90
N GLY A 54 -9.32 3.10 10.89
CA GLY A 54 -9.27 3.93 9.69
C GLY A 54 -9.38 3.11 8.43
N PHE A 55 -8.40 3.25 7.54
CA PHE A 55 -8.42 2.56 6.25
C PHE A 55 -7.13 1.82 6.01
N LYS A 56 -7.20 0.72 5.26
CA LYS A 56 -6.02 0.01 4.80
C LYS A 56 -6.16 -0.31 3.32
N ALA A 57 -5.03 -0.53 2.66
CA ALA A 57 -5.00 -0.94 1.26
C ALA A 57 -4.96 -2.47 1.19
N ILE A 58 -5.78 -3.03 0.31
CA ILE A 58 -5.78 -4.47 0.05
C ILE A 58 -5.71 -4.69 -1.46
N LYS A 59 -5.44 -5.93 -1.86
CA LYS A 59 -5.34 -6.30 -3.28
C LYS A 59 -4.34 -5.41 -4.01
N ILE A 60 -3.17 -5.28 -3.42
CA ILE A 60 -2.11 -4.41 -3.93
C ILE A 60 -1.54 -4.99 -5.23
N LYS A 61 -1.37 -4.12 -6.22
CA LYS A 61 -0.75 -4.50 -7.49
C LYS A 61 0.19 -3.39 -7.92
N GLU A 62 1.43 -3.76 -8.25
CA GLU A 62 2.37 -2.79 -8.80
C GLU A 62 1.95 -2.39 -10.20
N ILE A 63 2.09 -1.10 -10.50
CA ILE A 63 1.83 -0.57 -11.83
C ILE A 63 3.17 -0.39 -12.50
N THR A 64 3.35 -1.09 -13.61
CA THR A 64 4.55 -0.95 -14.43
C THR A 64 4.21 -0.06 -15.60
N GLU A 65 4.93 1.02 -15.72
CA GLU A 65 4.75 1.95 -16.85
C GLU A 65 5.87 1.79 -17.87
#